data_4b5affd3ca102bd4c655c5716e6f34ab
#
_entry.id   4b5affd3ca102bd4c655c5716e6f34ab
#
_cell.length_a   1.000
_cell.length_b   1.000
_cell.length_c   1.000
_cell.angle_alpha   90.00
_cell.angle_beta   90.00
_cell.angle_gamma   90.00
#
_symmetry.space_group_name_H-M   'P 1'
#
loop_
_entity.id
_entity.type
_entity.pdbx_description
1 polymer ?
#
loop_
_entity_poly.entity_id
_entity_poly.type
_entity_poly.pdbx_seq_one_letter_code
_entity_poly.pdbx_strand_id
1 'polypeptide(L)'
;YVQANAEVTVRPRAVLFGDSITEGWAKKDPDFFTANNYIGRGISGQTTSQILVRMQQDVVSLRPKYVVILCGINDIAQNPGHAVNIEAAIASIKSMCDIAKAHKIKPVLCTLLPSYKIRWRKYLGNVLGQVQEFNRQLKDYARRNHIKLVDYYAAFADDKGRMPEKYSSDTVHPNLDGYKLMEECILPVLK
;
A
#
# COMPACT_ATOMS: atom_id res chain seq x y z
N TYR A 1 3.32 16.03 -4.77
CA TYR A 1 4.04 16.18 -3.50
C TYR A 1 5.32 17.03 -3.57
N VAL A 2 5.70 17.62 -4.70
CA VAL A 2 6.94 18.40 -4.83
C VAL A 2 7.08 19.45 -3.73
N GLN A 3 6.06 20.31 -3.57
CA GLN A 3 6.04 21.35 -2.54
C GLN A 3 6.08 20.75 -1.12
N ALA A 4 5.22 19.78 -0.83
CA ALA A 4 5.18 19.12 0.47
C ALA A 4 6.48 18.38 0.82
N ASN A 5 7.24 17.92 -0.18
CA ASN A 5 8.54 17.29 0.05
C ASN A 5 9.62 18.33 0.38
N ALA A 6 9.53 19.54 -0.20
CA ALA A 6 10.46 20.64 0.09
C ALA A 6 10.33 21.15 1.54
N GLU A 7 9.17 20.97 2.15
CA GLU A 7 8.89 21.38 3.54
C GLU A 7 9.38 20.36 4.58
N VAL A 8 9.81 19.17 4.15
CA VAL A 8 10.32 18.13 5.06
C VAL A 8 11.74 18.45 5.50
N THR A 9 11.88 18.97 6.72
CA THR A 9 13.17 19.35 7.31
C THR A 9 13.83 18.24 8.13
N VAL A 10 13.03 17.29 8.64
CA VAL A 10 13.49 16.17 9.45
C VAL A 10 13.38 14.88 8.65
N ARG A 11 14.46 14.10 8.65
CA ARG A 11 14.46 12.79 7.98
C ARG A 11 13.34 11.89 8.54
N PRO A 12 12.38 11.44 7.73
CA PRO A 12 11.29 10.61 8.21
C PRO A 12 11.78 9.21 8.58
N ARG A 13 11.17 8.61 9.60
CA ARG A 13 11.38 7.20 9.91
C ARG A 13 10.85 6.30 8.80
N ALA A 14 9.66 6.59 8.30
CA ALA A 14 9.06 5.86 7.19
C ALA A 14 8.29 6.78 6.24
N VAL A 15 8.32 6.45 4.96
CA VAL A 15 7.35 6.94 3.99
C VAL A 15 6.35 5.82 3.71
N LEU A 16 5.07 6.07 3.97
CA LEU A 16 3.96 5.20 3.58
C LEU A 16 3.58 5.58 2.15
N PHE A 17 3.82 4.69 1.21
CA PHE A 17 3.80 4.94 -0.22
C PHE A 17 2.76 4.07 -0.90
N GLY A 18 1.80 4.70 -1.60
CA GLY A 18 0.68 3.94 -2.17
C GLY A 18 -0.36 4.78 -2.88
N ASP A 19 -1.57 4.28 -2.84
CA ASP A 19 -2.75 4.83 -3.52
C ASP A 19 -3.73 5.54 -2.56
N SER A 20 -5.04 5.46 -2.87
CA SER A 20 -6.12 6.07 -2.07
C SER A 20 -6.19 5.57 -0.63
N ILE A 21 -5.81 4.33 -0.37
CA ILE A 21 -5.81 3.78 0.99
C ILE A 21 -4.77 4.53 1.84
N THR A 22 -3.58 4.72 1.32
CA THR A 22 -2.51 5.49 1.99
C THR A 22 -2.85 6.97 2.10
N GLU A 23 -3.42 7.58 1.05
CA GLU A 23 -3.87 8.97 1.06
C GLU A 23 -4.96 9.20 2.12
N GLY A 24 -5.96 8.31 2.15
CA GLY A 24 -7.06 8.37 3.09
C GLY A 24 -6.61 8.18 4.55
N TRP A 25 -5.62 7.34 4.77
CA TRP A 25 -5.05 7.12 6.10
C TRP A 25 -4.42 8.40 6.66
N ALA A 26 -3.54 9.03 5.90
CA ALA A 26 -2.89 10.28 6.31
C ALA A 26 -3.88 11.44 6.56
N LYS A 27 -5.03 11.42 5.87
CA LYS A 27 -6.11 12.42 6.06
C LYS A 27 -6.98 12.13 7.28
N LYS A 28 -7.28 10.85 7.57
CA LYS A 28 -8.20 10.46 8.65
C LYS A 28 -7.53 10.35 10.01
N ASP A 29 -6.25 10.06 10.03
CA ASP A 29 -5.47 9.94 11.26
C ASP A 29 -4.08 10.57 11.11
N PRO A 30 -3.98 11.90 10.97
CA PRO A 30 -2.71 12.60 10.84
C PRO A 30 -1.83 12.46 12.07
N ASP A 31 -2.41 12.29 13.25
CA ASP A 31 -1.69 12.16 14.51
C ASP A 31 -0.84 10.89 14.56
N PHE A 32 -1.33 9.79 13.98
CA PHE A 32 -0.54 8.57 13.84
C PHE A 32 0.76 8.82 13.06
N PHE A 33 0.68 9.56 11.98
CA PHE A 33 1.85 9.89 11.15
C PHE A 33 2.83 10.79 11.90
N THR A 34 2.34 11.83 12.53
CA THR A 34 3.15 12.79 13.27
C THR A 34 3.85 12.14 14.47
N ALA A 35 3.11 11.38 15.28
CA ALA A 35 3.65 10.72 16.48
C ALA A 35 4.75 9.71 16.17
N ASN A 36 4.77 9.11 14.98
CA ASN A 36 5.73 8.09 14.58
C ASN A 36 6.83 8.62 13.63
N ASN A 37 6.82 9.90 13.30
CA ASN A 37 7.68 10.49 12.27
C ASN A 37 7.53 9.75 10.92
N TYR A 38 6.28 9.51 10.50
CA TYR A 38 5.92 8.93 9.23
C TYR A 38 5.40 10.01 8.27
N ILE A 39 5.55 9.78 6.99
CA ILE A 39 5.02 10.65 5.93
C ILE A 39 4.16 9.82 4.98
N GLY A 40 2.90 10.26 4.76
CA GLY A 40 2.01 9.68 3.76
C GLY A 40 2.29 10.23 2.37
N ARG A 41 2.49 9.35 1.40
CA ARG A 41 2.65 9.67 -0.03
C ARG A 41 1.75 8.79 -0.88
N GLY A 42 0.45 8.81 -0.54
CA GLY A 42 -0.60 8.14 -1.30
C GLY A 42 -1.25 9.08 -2.31
N ILE A 43 -1.58 8.58 -3.50
CA ILE A 43 -2.38 9.29 -4.50
C ILE A 43 -3.51 8.38 -4.99
N SER A 44 -4.74 8.84 -4.80
CA SER A 44 -5.94 8.09 -5.16
C SER A 44 -5.96 7.64 -6.62
N GLY A 45 -6.38 6.41 -6.83
CA GLY A 45 -6.58 5.84 -8.17
C GLY A 45 -5.33 5.35 -8.89
N GLN A 46 -4.14 5.62 -8.35
CA GLN A 46 -2.89 5.23 -9.00
C GLN A 46 -2.65 3.72 -8.97
N THR A 47 -2.19 3.20 -10.10
CA THR A 47 -1.71 1.82 -10.27
C THR A 47 -0.25 1.69 -9.84
N THR A 48 0.23 0.46 -9.73
CA THR A 48 1.62 0.16 -9.34
C THR A 48 2.65 0.84 -10.24
N SER A 49 2.42 0.90 -11.56
CA SER A 49 3.31 1.58 -12.50
C SER A 49 3.31 3.11 -12.33
N GLN A 50 2.15 3.70 -12.05
CA GLN A 50 2.06 5.14 -11.77
C GLN A 50 2.70 5.51 -10.44
N ILE A 51 2.62 4.63 -9.45
CA ILE A 51 3.30 4.81 -8.15
C ILE A 51 4.82 4.67 -8.32
N LEU A 52 5.28 3.69 -9.11
CA LEU A 52 6.71 3.47 -9.37
C LEU A 52 7.42 4.73 -9.89
N VAL A 53 6.83 5.49 -10.81
CA VAL A 53 7.48 6.69 -11.39
C VAL A 53 7.71 7.81 -10.37
N ARG A 54 7.02 7.76 -9.21
CA ARG A 54 7.18 8.73 -8.12
C ARG A 54 8.24 8.35 -7.09
N MET A 55 8.85 7.15 -7.19
CA MET A 55 9.81 6.66 -6.19
C MET A 55 10.95 7.64 -5.92
N GLN A 56 11.53 8.23 -6.97
CA GLN A 56 12.64 9.16 -6.81
C GLN A 56 12.22 10.40 -6.04
N GLN A 57 11.10 11.02 -6.43
CA GLN A 57 10.62 12.27 -5.85
C GLN A 57 10.07 12.09 -4.45
N ASP A 58 9.21 11.09 -4.24
CA ASP A 58 8.37 10.99 -3.04
C ASP A 58 8.96 10.08 -1.95
N VAL A 59 10.03 9.33 -2.29
CA VAL A 59 10.68 8.42 -1.35
C VAL A 59 12.19 8.70 -1.26
N VAL A 60 12.91 8.58 -2.38
CA VAL A 60 14.38 8.64 -2.37
C VAL A 60 14.88 10.00 -1.91
N SER A 61 14.26 11.11 -2.39
CA SER A 61 14.63 12.47 -1.99
C SER A 61 14.49 12.72 -0.48
N LEU A 62 13.55 12.06 0.17
CA LEU A 62 13.27 12.17 1.61
C LEU A 62 14.21 11.31 2.47
N ARG A 63 14.91 10.35 1.86
CA ARG A 63 15.88 9.45 2.51
C ARG A 63 15.34 8.77 3.78
N PRO A 64 14.12 8.20 3.82
CA PRO A 64 13.57 7.57 5.00
C PRO A 64 14.39 6.34 5.43
N LYS A 65 14.18 5.84 6.65
CA LYS A 65 14.70 4.52 7.06
C LYS A 65 13.95 3.39 6.36
N TYR A 66 12.62 3.54 6.21
CA TYR A 66 11.74 2.57 5.59
C TYR A 66 10.87 3.20 4.49
N VAL A 67 10.55 2.44 3.45
CA VAL A 67 9.41 2.71 2.58
C VAL A 67 8.40 1.58 2.74
N VAL A 68 7.17 1.93 3.08
CA VAL A 68 6.04 0.99 3.23
C VAL A 68 5.20 1.05 1.98
N ILE A 69 5.14 -0.04 1.23
CA ILE A 69 4.50 -0.09 -0.09
C ILE A 69 3.17 -0.83 0.03
N LEU A 70 2.06 -0.10 -0.17
CA LEU A 70 0.71 -0.63 -0.25
C LEU A 70 0.05 -0.14 -1.53
N CYS A 71 0.00 -0.99 -2.55
CA CYS A 71 -0.57 -0.69 -3.86
C CYS A 71 -0.90 -1.95 -4.64
N GLY A 72 -1.75 -1.84 -5.67
CA GLY A 72 -2.13 -2.94 -6.55
C GLY A 72 -3.63 -3.14 -6.71
N ILE A 73 -4.45 -2.61 -5.79
CA ILE A 73 -5.91 -2.73 -5.93
C ILE A 73 -6.44 -1.99 -7.16
N ASN A 74 -5.79 -0.89 -7.56
CA ASN A 74 -6.17 -0.13 -8.76
C ASN A 74 -5.75 -0.82 -10.07
N ASP A 75 -4.75 -1.68 -10.03
CA ASP A 75 -4.39 -2.57 -11.14
C ASP A 75 -5.51 -3.60 -11.35
N ILE A 76 -5.96 -4.26 -10.27
CA ILE A 76 -7.09 -5.18 -10.28
C ILE A 76 -8.39 -4.45 -10.69
N ALA A 77 -8.59 -3.22 -10.23
CA ALA A 77 -9.72 -2.38 -10.58
C ALA A 77 -9.69 -1.87 -12.04
N GLN A 78 -8.65 -2.17 -12.80
CA GLN A 78 -8.47 -1.72 -14.18
C GLN A 78 -8.58 -0.19 -14.33
N ASN A 79 -8.01 0.57 -13.41
CA ASN A 79 -8.09 2.02 -13.41
C ASN A 79 -7.44 2.68 -14.66
N PRO A 80 -6.44 2.10 -15.34
CA PRO A 80 -5.95 2.62 -16.62
C PRO A 80 -6.92 2.46 -17.80
N GLY A 81 -8.09 1.82 -17.59
CA GLY A 81 -9.07 1.55 -18.63
C GLY A 81 -8.85 0.23 -19.40
N HIS A 82 -7.86 -0.55 -18.99
CA HIS A 82 -7.59 -1.89 -19.52
C HIS A 82 -7.14 -2.83 -18.40
N ALA A 83 -7.23 -4.13 -18.65
CA ALA A 83 -6.73 -5.13 -17.70
C ALA A 83 -5.22 -5.01 -17.53
N VAL A 84 -4.78 -4.94 -16.27
CA VAL A 84 -3.36 -5.04 -15.92
C VAL A 84 -3.11 -6.45 -15.40
N ASN A 85 -2.10 -7.08 -15.94
CA ASN A 85 -1.75 -8.42 -15.49
C ASN A 85 -1.04 -8.33 -14.11
N ILE A 86 -1.33 -9.28 -13.24
CA ILE A 86 -0.81 -9.29 -11.85
C ILE A 86 0.73 -9.36 -11.85
N GLU A 87 1.33 -10.11 -12.76
CA GLU A 87 2.78 -10.24 -12.88
C GLU A 87 3.44 -8.90 -13.20
N ALA A 88 2.84 -8.07 -14.06
CA ALA A 88 3.33 -6.73 -14.39
C ALA A 88 3.20 -5.77 -13.19
N ALA A 89 2.11 -5.86 -12.44
CA ALA A 89 1.93 -5.10 -11.21
C ALA A 89 2.99 -5.48 -10.14
N ILE A 90 3.21 -6.77 -9.95
CA ILE A 90 4.27 -7.29 -9.06
C ILE A 90 5.67 -6.88 -9.54
N ALA A 91 5.92 -6.86 -10.86
CA ALA A 91 7.20 -6.39 -11.41
C ALA A 91 7.45 -4.91 -11.07
N SER A 92 6.43 -4.06 -11.12
CA SER A 92 6.53 -2.66 -10.68
C SER A 92 6.90 -2.55 -9.19
N ILE A 93 6.31 -3.39 -8.33
CA ILE A 93 6.66 -3.43 -6.90
C ILE A 93 8.09 -3.92 -6.68
N LYS A 94 8.56 -4.92 -7.42
CA LYS A 94 9.95 -5.38 -7.38
C LYS A 94 10.90 -4.23 -7.72
N SER A 95 10.62 -3.48 -8.78
CA SER A 95 11.42 -2.30 -9.16
C SER A 95 11.43 -1.24 -8.06
N MET A 96 10.30 -0.98 -7.38
CA MET A 96 10.28 -0.08 -6.22
C MET A 96 11.19 -0.57 -5.09
N CYS A 97 11.19 -1.88 -4.81
CA CYS A 97 12.07 -2.47 -3.79
C CYS A 97 13.55 -2.35 -4.17
N ASP A 98 13.89 -2.56 -5.45
CA ASP A 98 15.27 -2.47 -5.93
C ASP A 98 15.78 -1.02 -5.87
N ILE A 99 14.96 -0.05 -6.27
CA ILE A 99 15.26 1.39 -6.11
C ILE A 99 15.49 1.72 -4.63
N ALA A 100 14.60 1.27 -3.74
CA ALA A 100 14.74 1.52 -2.31
C ALA A 100 16.07 0.96 -1.76
N LYS A 101 16.38 -0.30 -2.07
CA LYS A 101 17.61 -0.97 -1.64
C LYS A 101 18.88 -0.27 -2.16
N ALA A 102 18.88 0.16 -3.43
CA ALA A 102 19.99 0.89 -4.05
C ALA A 102 20.29 2.20 -3.29
N HIS A 103 19.27 2.82 -2.71
CA HIS A 103 19.39 4.03 -1.89
C HIS A 103 19.46 3.76 -0.37
N LYS A 104 19.74 2.53 0.05
CA LYS A 104 19.84 2.12 1.47
C LYS A 104 18.55 2.36 2.28
N ILE A 105 17.41 2.37 1.61
CA ILE A 105 16.07 2.45 2.21
C ILE A 105 15.54 1.02 2.33
N LYS A 106 15.00 0.67 3.50
CA LYS A 106 14.48 -0.68 3.75
C LYS A 106 13.04 -0.77 3.25
N PRO A 107 12.73 -1.55 2.18
CA PRO A 107 11.36 -1.76 1.77
C PRO A 107 10.61 -2.64 2.78
N VAL A 108 9.34 -2.31 2.98
CA VAL A 108 8.34 -3.11 3.72
C VAL A 108 7.14 -3.24 2.80
N LEU A 109 6.73 -4.46 2.53
CA LEU A 109 5.59 -4.74 1.66
C LEU A 109 4.33 -4.98 2.49
N CYS A 110 3.19 -4.55 1.96
CA CYS A 110 1.90 -4.79 2.57
C CYS A 110 1.02 -5.60 1.60
N THR A 111 0.34 -6.64 2.12
CA THR A 111 -0.68 -7.31 1.33
C THR A 111 -1.87 -6.39 1.08
N LEU A 112 -2.54 -6.56 -0.06
CA LEU A 112 -3.84 -5.93 -0.31
C LEU A 112 -4.84 -6.40 0.74
N LEU A 113 -5.72 -5.48 1.16
CA LEU A 113 -6.84 -5.79 2.02
C LEU A 113 -7.82 -6.75 1.32
N PRO A 114 -8.67 -7.49 2.05
CA PRO A 114 -9.53 -8.54 1.48
C PRO A 114 -10.74 -7.98 0.71
N SER A 115 -10.45 -7.13 -0.27
CA SER A 115 -11.44 -6.54 -1.17
C SER A 115 -12.05 -7.61 -2.08
N TYR A 116 -13.37 -7.66 -2.15
CA TYR A 116 -14.07 -8.64 -2.98
C TYR A 116 -14.97 -8.00 -4.04
N LYS A 117 -15.24 -6.69 -3.95
CA LYS A 117 -16.00 -5.91 -4.91
C LYS A 117 -15.34 -4.56 -5.13
N ILE A 118 -15.33 -4.10 -6.37
CA ILE A 118 -14.89 -2.75 -6.74
C ILE A 118 -16.12 -1.94 -7.12
N ARG A 119 -16.63 -1.10 -6.21
CA ARG A 119 -17.94 -0.43 -6.39
C ARG A 119 -18.00 0.46 -7.63
N TRP A 120 -16.89 1.07 -8.02
CA TRP A 120 -16.81 1.93 -9.23
C TRP A 120 -16.52 1.14 -10.52
N ARG A 121 -16.38 -0.20 -10.43
CA ARG A 121 -16.13 -1.14 -11.54
C ARG A 121 -17.01 -2.38 -11.41
N LYS A 122 -18.32 -2.18 -11.34
CA LYS A 122 -19.29 -3.26 -11.06
C LYS A 122 -19.19 -4.44 -12.04
N TYR A 123 -18.75 -4.19 -13.27
CA TYR A 123 -18.59 -5.23 -14.30
C TYR A 123 -17.49 -6.26 -13.98
N LEU A 124 -16.56 -5.96 -13.08
CA LEU A 124 -15.54 -6.92 -12.66
C LEU A 124 -16.08 -8.03 -11.76
N GLY A 125 -17.27 -7.84 -11.18
CA GLY A 125 -17.87 -8.82 -10.27
C GLY A 125 -17.06 -9.03 -8.99
N ASN A 126 -16.83 -10.30 -8.64
CA ASN A 126 -16.04 -10.67 -7.46
C ASN A 126 -14.55 -10.78 -7.81
N VAL A 127 -13.74 -9.90 -7.23
CA VAL A 127 -12.29 -9.80 -7.46
C VAL A 127 -11.44 -10.51 -6.39
N LEU A 128 -12.07 -11.21 -5.44
CA LEU A 128 -11.37 -11.81 -4.30
C LEU A 128 -10.23 -12.75 -4.74
N GLY A 129 -10.48 -13.58 -5.74
CA GLY A 129 -9.48 -14.51 -6.28
C GLY A 129 -8.24 -13.78 -6.85
N GLN A 130 -8.45 -12.63 -7.50
CA GLN A 130 -7.34 -11.80 -8.01
C GLN A 130 -6.56 -11.16 -6.86
N VAL A 131 -7.22 -10.68 -5.81
CA VAL A 131 -6.58 -10.14 -4.60
C VAL A 131 -5.75 -11.23 -3.91
N GLN A 132 -6.29 -12.43 -3.77
CA GLN A 132 -5.58 -13.56 -3.18
C GLN A 132 -4.35 -13.96 -3.98
N GLU A 133 -4.46 -14.04 -5.30
CA GLU A 133 -3.34 -14.37 -6.18
C GLU A 133 -2.25 -13.29 -6.15
N PHE A 134 -2.65 -12.01 -6.18
CA PHE A 134 -1.72 -10.89 -6.01
C PHE A 134 -0.94 -11.01 -4.68
N ASN A 135 -1.66 -11.23 -3.59
CA ASN A 135 -1.06 -11.37 -2.26
C ASN A 135 -0.16 -12.61 -2.15
N ARG A 136 -0.52 -13.71 -2.80
CA ARG A 136 0.32 -14.91 -2.86
C ARG A 136 1.67 -14.61 -3.53
N GLN A 137 1.65 -13.98 -4.71
CA GLN A 137 2.88 -13.61 -5.42
C GLN A 137 3.72 -12.60 -4.62
N LEU A 138 3.06 -11.61 -3.99
CA LEU A 138 3.75 -10.61 -3.16
C LEU A 138 4.43 -11.26 -1.94
N LYS A 139 3.73 -12.15 -1.23
CA LYS A 139 4.29 -12.91 -0.09
C LYS A 139 5.48 -13.77 -0.51
N ASP A 140 5.36 -14.47 -1.62
CA ASP A 140 6.46 -15.29 -2.17
C ASP A 140 7.70 -14.45 -2.51
N TYR A 141 7.49 -13.29 -3.12
CA TYR A 141 8.59 -12.37 -3.41
C TYR A 141 9.23 -11.84 -2.13
N ALA A 142 8.44 -11.38 -1.17
CA ALA A 142 8.92 -10.87 0.12
C ALA A 142 9.77 -11.92 0.85
N ARG A 143 9.27 -13.15 0.94
CA ARG A 143 9.95 -14.27 1.59
C ARG A 143 11.30 -14.60 0.93
N ARG A 144 11.33 -14.72 -0.41
CA ARG A 144 12.55 -15.06 -1.18
C ARG A 144 13.63 -13.98 -1.10
N ASN A 145 13.22 -12.72 -0.88
CA ASN A 145 14.13 -11.56 -0.85
C ASN A 145 14.35 -11.00 0.55
N HIS A 146 13.91 -11.71 1.60
CA HIS A 146 14.03 -11.31 3.01
C HIS A 146 13.50 -9.90 3.28
N ILE A 147 12.40 -9.51 2.59
CA ILE A 147 11.73 -8.22 2.77
C ILE A 147 10.66 -8.38 3.85
N LYS A 148 10.62 -7.44 4.79
CA LYS A 148 9.56 -7.40 5.81
C LYS A 148 8.19 -7.26 5.16
N LEU A 149 7.20 -7.97 5.69
CA LEU A 149 5.83 -7.96 5.19
C LEU A 149 4.85 -7.65 6.32
N VAL A 150 3.87 -6.79 6.03
CA VAL A 150 2.66 -6.58 6.85
C VAL A 150 1.51 -7.30 6.18
N ASP A 151 0.94 -8.29 6.84
CA ASP A 151 -0.16 -9.08 6.28
C ASP A 151 -1.53 -8.50 6.66
N TYR A 152 -1.90 -7.39 6.03
CA TYR A 152 -3.22 -6.79 6.23
C TYR A 152 -4.36 -7.73 5.81
N TYR A 153 -4.16 -8.54 4.75
CA TYR A 153 -5.19 -9.49 4.34
C TYR A 153 -5.59 -10.41 5.49
N ALA A 154 -4.60 -11.02 6.15
CA ALA A 154 -4.87 -11.94 7.26
C ALA A 154 -5.52 -11.25 8.47
N ALA A 155 -5.16 -9.99 8.74
CA ALA A 155 -5.70 -9.23 9.86
C ALA A 155 -7.18 -8.82 9.66
N PHE A 156 -7.59 -8.62 8.42
CA PHE A 156 -8.93 -8.10 8.11
C PHE A 156 -9.94 -9.16 7.65
N ALA A 157 -9.48 -10.27 7.05
CA ALA A 157 -10.36 -11.23 6.40
C ALA A 157 -11.33 -11.89 7.38
N ASP A 158 -12.63 -11.92 7.02
CA ASP A 158 -13.63 -12.74 7.67
C ASP A 158 -13.49 -14.23 7.27
N ASP A 159 -14.38 -15.09 7.76
CA ASP A 159 -14.41 -16.54 7.46
C ASP A 159 -14.55 -16.84 5.94
N LYS A 160 -15.03 -15.88 5.17
CA LYS A 160 -15.16 -15.96 3.69
C LYS A 160 -14.01 -15.30 2.97
N GLY A 161 -12.99 -14.82 3.68
CA GLY A 161 -11.85 -14.09 3.15
C GLY A 161 -12.16 -12.69 2.67
N ARG A 162 -13.20 -12.04 3.20
CA ARG A 162 -13.73 -10.75 2.74
C ARG A 162 -13.51 -9.64 3.76
N MET A 163 -13.50 -8.39 3.27
CA MET A 163 -13.47 -7.20 4.11
C MET A 163 -14.78 -7.06 4.90
N PRO A 164 -14.77 -7.12 6.24
CA PRO A 164 -15.94 -6.88 7.06
C PRO A 164 -16.44 -5.42 6.95
N GLU A 165 -17.77 -5.23 6.97
CA GLU A 165 -18.40 -3.90 6.86
C GLU A 165 -17.98 -2.95 8.00
N LYS A 166 -17.69 -3.47 9.18
CA LYS A 166 -17.20 -2.68 10.32
C LYS A 166 -15.91 -1.91 10.02
N TYR A 167 -15.10 -2.37 9.06
CA TYR A 167 -13.83 -1.73 8.69
C TYR A 167 -13.88 -0.96 7.38
N SER A 168 -14.89 -1.19 6.53
CA SER A 168 -15.01 -0.53 5.23
C SER A 168 -16.43 -0.57 4.72
N SER A 169 -16.96 0.59 4.30
CA SER A 169 -18.31 0.68 3.70
C SER A 169 -18.34 0.30 2.22
N ASP A 170 -17.19 0.28 1.54
CA ASP A 170 -17.08 0.01 0.10
C ASP A 170 -16.23 -1.21 -0.27
N THR A 171 -15.76 -1.94 0.74
CA THR A 171 -14.93 -3.14 0.65
C THR A 171 -13.48 -2.91 0.22
N VAL A 172 -13.07 -1.66 0.00
CA VAL A 172 -11.71 -1.28 -0.43
C VAL A 172 -11.07 -0.30 0.54
N HIS A 173 -11.76 0.80 0.85
CA HIS A 173 -11.20 1.89 1.64
C HIS A 173 -11.53 1.72 3.13
N PRO A 174 -10.55 1.62 4.02
CA PRO A 174 -10.78 1.55 5.45
C PRO A 174 -11.49 2.81 5.99
N ASN A 175 -12.38 2.60 6.96
CA ASN A 175 -12.82 3.65 7.86
C ASN A 175 -11.76 3.86 8.97
N LEU A 176 -12.05 4.68 9.99
CA LEU A 176 -11.09 4.95 11.06
C LEU A 176 -10.72 3.66 11.83
N ASP A 177 -11.69 2.81 12.15
CA ASP A 177 -11.44 1.55 12.85
C ASP A 177 -10.55 0.60 12.02
N GLY A 178 -10.76 0.60 10.68
CA GLY A 178 -9.89 -0.13 9.77
C GLY A 178 -8.46 0.42 9.77
N TYR A 179 -8.27 1.74 9.78
CA TYR A 179 -6.93 2.30 9.91
C TYR A 179 -6.28 2.00 11.26
N LYS A 180 -7.03 2.01 12.36
CA LYS A 180 -6.50 1.60 13.66
C LYS A 180 -5.99 0.15 13.66
N LEU A 181 -6.71 -0.77 13.03
CA LEU A 181 -6.21 -2.14 12.85
C LEU A 181 -4.95 -2.18 11.97
N MET A 182 -4.85 -1.35 10.93
CA MET A 182 -3.62 -1.25 10.12
C MET A 182 -2.43 -0.74 10.95
N GLU A 183 -2.66 0.19 11.88
CA GLU A 183 -1.63 0.73 12.80
C GLU A 183 -1.10 -0.37 13.72
N GLU A 184 -1.99 -1.16 14.32
CA GLU A 184 -1.61 -2.30 15.16
C GLU A 184 -0.72 -3.31 14.40
N CYS A 185 -1.00 -3.53 13.12
CA CYS A 185 -0.24 -4.45 12.28
C CYS A 185 1.14 -3.90 11.88
N ILE A 186 1.26 -2.60 11.60
CA ILE A 186 2.49 -2.03 11.05
C ILE A 186 3.51 -1.63 12.13
N LEU A 187 3.05 -1.17 13.30
CA LEU A 187 3.94 -0.69 14.36
C LEU A 187 5.02 -1.70 14.79
N PRO A 188 4.73 -2.99 14.98
CA PRO A 188 5.75 -3.98 15.34
C PRO A 188 6.81 -4.18 14.25
N VAL A 189 6.45 -3.96 12.98
CA VAL A 189 7.33 -4.19 11.82
C VAL A 189 8.32 -3.05 11.61
N LEU A 190 7.95 -1.83 12.01
CA LEU A 190 8.77 -0.62 11.83
C LEU A 190 9.62 -0.24 13.07
N LYS A 191 9.64 -1.09 14.07
CA LYS A 191 10.51 -0.90 15.25
C LYS A 191 11.99 -0.92 14.94
#